data_f4acd0b2f7255438d9079d0738a03007
#
_entry.id   f4acd0b2f7255438d9079d0738a03007
#
_cell.length_a   1.000
_cell.length_b   1.000
_cell.length_c   1.000
_cell.angle_alpha   90.00
_cell.angle_beta   90.00
_cell.angle_gamma   90.00
#
_symmetry.space_group_name_H-M   'P 1'
#
loop_
_entity.id
_entity.type
_entity.pdbx_description
1 polymer ?
#
loop_
_entity_poly.entity_id
_entity_poly.type
_entity_poly.pdbx_seq_one_letter_code
_entity_poly.pdbx_strand_id
1 'polypeptide(L)'
;GDYLRIMEIWESAVKSTHDFLAEEDFIYFKEVIPKDYLPNLEVFLLIENGEPVGFSSVSEGNLEMLFIHNDYRSKGYGKHLFQFMDETQGITKVDVNEQNYQARGFYEKLGFREAGRSEKDGSGKDYPIIHMLR
;
A
#
# COMPACT_ATOMS: atom_id res chain seq x y z
N GLY A 1 8.21 -6.62 17.83
CA GLY A 1 9.05 -6.20 16.88
C GLY A 1 8.62 -5.13 15.92
N ASP A 2 8.90 -5.41 14.67
CA ASP A 2 8.72 -4.41 13.62
C ASP A 2 7.28 -4.07 13.30
N TYR A 3 6.32 -4.91 13.72
CA TYR A 3 4.91 -4.67 13.40
C TYR A 3 4.39 -3.37 14.02
N LEU A 4 4.86 -2.99 15.20
CA LEU A 4 4.44 -1.75 15.82
C LEU A 4 4.79 -0.55 14.92
N ARG A 5 6.03 -0.50 14.44
CA ARG A 5 6.48 0.58 13.56
C ARG A 5 5.80 0.51 12.19
N ILE A 6 5.62 -0.69 11.65
CA ILE A 6 4.88 -0.88 10.38
C ILE A 6 3.48 -0.28 10.50
N MET A 7 2.78 -0.54 11.60
CA MET A 7 1.44 -0.02 11.79
C MET A 7 1.41 1.49 12.00
N GLU A 8 2.46 2.07 12.59
CA GLU A 8 2.58 3.53 12.68
C GLU A 8 2.70 4.15 11.28
N ILE A 9 3.50 3.54 10.41
CA ILE A 9 3.65 3.98 9.01
C ILE A 9 2.32 3.86 8.28
N TRP A 10 1.64 2.72 8.41
CA TRP A 10 0.35 2.49 7.78
C TRP A 10 -0.68 3.53 8.22
N GLU A 11 -0.81 3.74 9.53
CA GLU A 11 -1.77 4.71 10.06
C GLU A 11 -1.49 6.12 9.57
N SER A 12 -0.23 6.53 9.58
CA SER A 12 0.20 7.84 9.09
C SER A 12 -0.16 8.03 7.61
N ALA A 13 0.16 7.02 6.78
CA ALA A 13 -0.10 7.09 5.35
C ALA A 13 -1.59 7.09 5.04
N VAL A 14 -2.36 6.24 5.70
CA VAL A 14 -3.79 6.11 5.45
C VAL A 14 -4.54 7.37 5.87
N LYS A 15 -4.22 7.94 7.02
CA LYS A 15 -4.87 9.16 7.49
C LYS A 15 -4.67 10.35 6.54
N SER A 16 -3.58 10.38 5.80
CA SER A 16 -3.29 11.47 4.89
C SER A 16 -3.81 11.25 3.48
N THR A 17 -4.16 10.02 3.10
CA THR A 17 -4.55 9.68 1.72
C THR A 17 -5.92 9.02 1.60
N HIS A 18 -6.48 8.48 2.67
CA HIS A 18 -7.73 7.71 2.65
C HIS A 18 -8.80 8.41 3.48
N ASP A 19 -9.06 9.68 3.19
CA ASP A 19 -10.09 10.46 3.89
C ASP A 19 -11.51 9.92 3.67
N PHE A 20 -11.69 9.09 2.64
CA PHE A 20 -12.95 8.43 2.34
C PHE A 20 -13.23 7.23 3.26
N LEU A 21 -12.25 6.80 4.04
CA LEU A 21 -12.37 5.61 4.88
C LEU A 21 -13.13 5.94 6.17
N ALA A 22 -14.21 5.19 6.44
CA ALA A 22 -14.99 5.37 7.66
C ALA A 22 -14.15 5.00 8.89
N GLU A 23 -14.37 5.70 10.00
CA GLU A 23 -13.61 5.46 11.23
C GLU A 23 -13.70 4.02 11.71
N GLU A 24 -14.88 3.42 11.66
CA GLU A 24 -15.06 2.01 12.07
C GLU A 24 -14.26 1.05 11.21
N ASP A 25 -14.12 1.35 9.90
CA ASP A 25 -13.35 0.53 8.99
C ASP A 25 -11.85 0.74 9.22
N PHE A 26 -11.45 1.96 9.54
CA PHE A 26 -10.06 2.25 9.92
C PHE A 26 -9.65 1.43 11.13
N ILE A 27 -10.51 1.40 12.16
CA ILE A 27 -10.25 0.64 13.38
C ILE A 27 -10.17 -0.87 13.05
N TYR A 28 -11.07 -1.35 12.19
CA TYR A 28 -11.06 -2.75 11.74
C TYR A 28 -9.73 -3.11 11.09
N PHE A 29 -9.28 -2.33 10.11
CA PHE A 29 -8.02 -2.61 9.41
C PHE A 29 -6.81 -2.50 10.33
N LYS A 30 -6.81 -1.54 11.25
CA LYS A 30 -5.73 -1.39 12.23
C LYS A 30 -5.56 -2.65 13.09
N GLU A 31 -6.65 -3.35 13.34
CA GLU A 31 -6.63 -4.59 14.12
C GLU A 31 -6.23 -5.79 13.26
N VAL A 32 -6.82 -5.95 12.06
CA VAL A 32 -6.62 -7.18 11.28
C VAL A 32 -5.31 -7.21 10.50
N ILE A 33 -4.75 -6.06 10.11
CA ILE A 33 -3.52 -6.04 9.31
C ILE A 33 -2.37 -6.74 10.03
N PRO A 34 -2.03 -6.37 11.29
CA PRO A 34 -0.91 -7.04 11.96
C PRO A 34 -1.23 -8.46 12.39
N LYS A 35 -2.50 -8.79 12.54
CA LYS A 35 -2.93 -10.10 13.04
C LYS A 35 -3.12 -11.12 11.92
N ASP A 36 -3.79 -10.72 10.84
CA ASP A 36 -4.22 -11.64 9.78
C ASP A 36 -3.45 -11.48 8.48
N TYR A 37 -2.92 -10.30 8.16
CA TYR A 37 -2.28 -10.04 6.87
C TYR A 37 -0.76 -10.08 6.94
N LEU A 38 -0.15 -9.29 7.82
CA LEU A 38 1.31 -9.20 7.90
C LEU A 38 2.02 -10.54 8.15
N PRO A 39 1.48 -11.44 9.00
CA PRO A 39 2.16 -12.73 9.23
C PRO A 39 2.25 -13.60 7.99
N ASN A 40 1.40 -13.38 6.98
CA ASN A 40 1.35 -14.16 5.75
C ASN A 40 2.08 -13.50 4.59
N LEU A 41 2.71 -12.34 4.82
CA LEU A 41 3.39 -11.58 3.78
C LEU A 41 4.87 -11.44 4.09
N GLU A 42 5.69 -11.43 3.02
CA GLU A 42 7.08 -11.06 3.13
C GLU A 42 7.16 -9.53 2.99
N VAL A 43 7.50 -8.86 4.09
CA VAL A 43 7.48 -7.40 4.15
C VAL A 43 8.92 -6.85 4.11
N PHE A 44 9.14 -5.88 3.21
CA PHE A 44 10.43 -5.19 3.08
C PHE A 44 10.29 -3.78 3.65
N LEU A 45 11.31 -3.36 4.39
CA LEU A 45 11.33 -2.04 5.03
C LEU A 45 12.26 -1.09 4.29
N LEU A 46 11.83 0.16 4.13
CA LEU A 46 12.71 1.24 3.68
C LEU A 46 13.22 1.95 4.93
N ILE A 47 14.52 1.94 5.12
CA ILE A 47 15.18 2.50 6.31
C ILE A 47 15.88 3.80 5.94
N GLU A 48 15.65 4.85 6.72
CA GLU A 48 16.41 6.11 6.63
C GLU A 48 16.94 6.47 8.02
N ASN A 49 18.25 6.71 8.09
CA ASN A 49 18.91 7.06 9.36
C ASN A 49 18.61 6.07 10.48
N GLY A 50 18.55 4.78 10.13
CA GLY A 50 18.34 3.71 11.10
C GLY A 50 16.88 3.49 11.48
N GLU A 51 15.94 4.22 10.89
CA GLU A 51 14.52 4.10 11.23
C GLU A 51 13.68 3.72 10.02
N PRO A 52 12.76 2.74 10.14
CA PRO A 52 11.85 2.41 9.05
C PRO A 52 10.91 3.58 8.76
N VAL A 53 10.84 3.98 7.49
CA VAL A 53 10.00 5.09 7.03
C VAL A 53 9.00 4.65 5.97
N GLY A 54 9.11 3.41 5.49
CA GLY A 54 8.17 2.85 4.52
C GLY A 54 8.24 1.34 4.53
N PHE A 55 7.23 0.70 3.95
CA PHE A 55 7.24 -0.75 3.79
C PHE A 55 6.47 -1.17 2.56
N SER A 56 6.80 -2.37 2.05
CA SER A 56 6.15 -2.92 0.87
C SER A 56 6.15 -4.43 0.91
N SER A 57 5.20 -5.04 0.20
CA SER A 57 5.12 -6.48 0.02
C SER A 57 4.60 -6.80 -1.38
N VAL A 58 5.18 -7.82 -2.01
CA VAL A 58 4.78 -8.29 -3.34
C VAL A 58 4.58 -9.81 -3.26
N SER A 59 3.50 -10.30 -3.85
CA SER A 59 3.20 -11.73 -3.94
C SER A 59 2.84 -12.08 -5.38
N GLU A 60 3.62 -12.95 -6.01
CA GLU A 60 3.36 -13.44 -7.36
C GLU A 60 3.11 -12.32 -8.38
N GLY A 61 3.93 -11.28 -8.34
CA GLY A 61 3.82 -10.14 -9.25
C GLY A 61 2.77 -9.11 -8.87
N ASN A 62 2.01 -9.34 -7.81
CA ASN A 62 1.01 -8.41 -7.32
C ASN A 62 1.57 -7.59 -6.16
N LEU A 63 1.52 -6.26 -6.31
CA LEU A 63 1.94 -5.35 -5.24
C LEU A 63 0.85 -5.34 -4.16
N GLU A 64 1.13 -5.99 -3.03
CA GLU A 64 0.16 -6.11 -1.95
C GLU A 64 0.09 -4.85 -1.09
N MET A 65 1.25 -4.27 -0.79
CA MET A 65 1.35 -3.09 0.06
C MET A 65 2.51 -2.21 -0.37
N LEU A 66 2.30 -0.89 -0.31
CA LEU A 66 3.35 0.11 -0.49
C LEU A 66 2.92 1.37 0.28
N PHE A 67 3.54 1.60 1.41
CA PHE A 67 3.21 2.73 2.27
C PHE A 67 4.46 3.47 2.71
N ILE A 68 4.39 4.81 2.70
CA ILE A 68 5.45 5.69 3.19
C ILE A 68 4.86 6.56 4.29
N HIS A 69 5.57 6.69 5.41
CA HIS A 69 5.14 7.56 6.51
C HIS A 69 4.93 8.98 5.98
N ASN A 70 3.86 9.62 6.41
CA ASN A 70 3.47 10.93 5.88
C ASN A 70 4.58 11.99 5.98
N ASP A 71 5.40 11.95 7.04
CA ASP A 71 6.50 12.90 7.23
C ASP A 71 7.61 12.76 6.19
N TYR A 72 7.61 11.66 5.44
CA TYR A 72 8.65 11.35 4.45
C TYR A 72 8.10 11.33 3.02
N ARG A 73 6.86 11.78 2.83
CA ARG A 73 6.25 11.84 1.50
C ARG A 73 6.84 12.97 0.67
N SER A 74 6.64 12.88 -0.65
CA SER A 74 7.13 13.88 -1.62
C SER A 74 8.65 13.99 -1.71
N LYS A 75 9.37 12.96 -1.26
CA LYS A 75 10.83 12.89 -1.35
C LYS A 75 11.30 11.80 -2.32
N GLY A 76 10.35 11.20 -3.07
CA GLY A 76 10.69 10.14 -4.01
C GLY A 76 10.85 8.75 -3.38
N TYR A 77 10.54 8.59 -2.11
CA TYR A 77 10.71 7.31 -1.42
C TYR A 77 9.75 6.23 -1.94
N GLY A 78 8.50 6.61 -2.25
CA GLY A 78 7.54 5.65 -2.80
C GLY A 78 8.01 5.08 -4.13
N LYS A 79 8.49 5.92 -5.01
CA LYS A 79 9.03 5.50 -6.30
C LYS A 79 10.28 4.65 -6.12
N HIS A 80 11.18 5.06 -5.20
CA HIS A 80 12.39 4.33 -4.91
C HIS A 80 12.09 2.91 -4.39
N LEU A 81 11.17 2.81 -3.44
CA LEU A 81 10.77 1.53 -2.87
C LEU A 81 10.09 0.66 -3.93
N PHE A 82 9.22 1.24 -4.75
CA PHE A 82 8.59 0.52 -5.86
C PHE A 82 9.63 -0.04 -6.81
N GLN A 83 10.61 0.77 -7.23
CA GLN A 83 11.65 0.33 -8.15
C GLN A 83 12.47 -0.82 -7.58
N PHE A 84 12.82 -0.74 -6.29
CA PHE A 84 13.54 -1.83 -5.62
C PHE A 84 12.72 -3.12 -5.63
N MET A 85 11.45 -3.04 -5.28
CA MET A 85 10.57 -4.21 -5.25
C MET A 85 10.35 -4.78 -6.66
N ASP A 86 10.23 -3.91 -7.65
CA ASP A 86 10.06 -4.34 -9.04
C ASP A 86 11.31 -5.07 -9.56
N GLU A 87 12.49 -4.55 -9.25
CA GLU A 87 13.76 -5.17 -9.66
C GLU A 87 13.98 -6.51 -8.98
N THR A 88 13.54 -6.66 -7.73
CA THR A 88 13.79 -7.88 -6.95
C THR A 88 12.69 -8.91 -7.07
N GLN A 89 11.43 -8.49 -7.21
CA GLN A 89 10.26 -9.38 -7.19
C GLN A 89 9.49 -9.42 -8.51
N GLY A 90 9.58 -8.34 -9.31
CA GLY A 90 8.78 -8.21 -10.53
C GLY A 90 7.33 -7.85 -10.22
N ILE A 91 6.91 -6.64 -10.56
CA ILE A 91 5.54 -6.17 -10.27
C ILE A 91 4.80 -5.97 -11.60
N THR A 92 3.71 -6.71 -11.79
CA THR A 92 2.86 -6.61 -12.98
C THR A 92 1.42 -6.23 -12.68
N LYS A 93 1.02 -6.32 -11.41
CA LYS A 93 -0.37 -6.06 -10.99
C LYS A 93 -0.40 -5.22 -9.73
N VAL A 94 -1.40 -4.36 -9.61
CA VAL A 94 -1.69 -3.65 -8.38
C VAL A 94 -3.19 -3.39 -8.28
N ASP A 95 -3.73 -3.48 -7.07
CA ASP A 95 -5.11 -3.14 -6.77
C ASP A 95 -5.13 -1.85 -5.98
N VAL A 96 -5.92 -0.88 -6.43
CA VAL A 96 -5.95 0.47 -5.86
C VAL A 96 -7.38 0.85 -5.52
N ASN A 97 -7.60 1.44 -4.36
CA ASN A 97 -8.91 2.02 -4.04
C ASN A 97 -9.28 3.06 -5.09
N GLU A 98 -10.49 2.96 -5.64
CA GLU A 98 -10.96 3.88 -6.68
C GLU A 98 -10.89 5.33 -6.23
N GLN A 99 -11.13 5.59 -4.96
CA GLN A 99 -11.15 6.93 -4.39
C GLN A 99 -9.76 7.46 -4.03
N ASN A 100 -8.73 6.64 -4.13
CA ASN A 100 -7.36 7.07 -3.90
C ASN A 100 -6.72 7.54 -5.20
N TYR A 101 -7.09 8.75 -5.62
CA TYR A 101 -6.63 9.33 -6.88
C TYR A 101 -5.12 9.52 -6.94
N GLN A 102 -4.51 9.81 -5.81
CA GLN A 102 -3.06 10.01 -5.73
C GLN A 102 -2.31 8.72 -6.06
N ALA A 103 -2.75 7.59 -5.51
CA ALA A 103 -2.14 6.29 -5.80
C ALA A 103 -2.39 5.89 -7.25
N ARG A 104 -3.59 6.13 -7.76
CA ARG A 104 -3.90 5.83 -9.17
C ARG A 104 -2.95 6.57 -10.11
N GLY A 105 -2.77 7.87 -9.88
CA GLY A 105 -1.84 8.68 -10.68
C GLY A 105 -0.40 8.19 -10.56
N PHE A 106 0.01 7.79 -9.36
CA PHE A 106 1.34 7.25 -9.12
C PHE A 106 1.59 6.01 -9.98
N TYR A 107 0.65 5.06 -9.98
CA TYR A 107 0.80 3.82 -10.74
C TYR A 107 0.67 4.05 -12.25
N GLU A 108 -0.20 4.97 -12.68
CA GLU A 108 -0.31 5.31 -14.09
C GLU A 108 1.01 5.83 -14.64
N LYS A 109 1.72 6.65 -13.88
CA LYS A 109 3.05 7.16 -14.28
C LYS A 109 4.10 6.05 -14.39
N LEU A 110 3.88 4.95 -13.69
CA LEU A 110 4.77 3.79 -13.73
C LEU A 110 4.41 2.80 -14.85
N GLY A 111 3.39 3.11 -15.64
CA GLY A 111 2.99 2.30 -16.79
C GLY A 111 1.82 1.39 -16.56
N PHE A 112 1.19 1.44 -15.40
CA PHE A 112 -0.01 0.64 -15.12
C PHE A 112 -1.24 1.24 -15.79
N ARG A 113 -2.15 0.35 -16.21
CA ARG A 113 -3.41 0.74 -16.84
C ARG A 113 -4.55 0.00 -16.17
N GLU A 114 -5.71 0.64 -16.09
CA GLU A 114 -6.90 0.00 -15.54
C GLU A 114 -7.30 -1.20 -16.41
N ALA A 115 -7.48 -2.35 -15.77
CA ALA A 115 -7.86 -3.59 -16.43
C ALA A 115 -9.20 -4.14 -15.93
N GLY A 116 -9.67 -3.67 -14.77
CA GLY A 116 -10.93 -4.11 -14.21
C GLY A 116 -11.28 -3.32 -12.96
N ARG A 117 -12.45 -3.62 -12.41
CA ARG A 117 -12.96 -2.94 -11.21
C ARG A 117 -13.81 -3.90 -10.40
N SER A 118 -13.66 -3.87 -9.09
CA SER A 118 -14.52 -4.57 -8.15
C SER A 118 -15.27 -3.55 -7.32
N GLU A 119 -16.56 -3.79 -7.07
CA GLU A 119 -17.38 -2.85 -6.29
C GLU A 119 -17.03 -2.85 -4.80
N LYS A 120 -16.44 -3.94 -4.31
CA LYS A 120 -16.06 -4.10 -2.92
C LYS A 120 -14.58 -4.48 -2.82
N ASP A 121 -13.98 -4.15 -1.68
CA ASP A 121 -12.59 -4.52 -1.41
C ASP A 121 -12.49 -6.02 -1.03
N GLY A 122 -11.26 -6.47 -0.76
CA GLY A 122 -11.00 -7.87 -0.40
C GLY A 122 -11.64 -8.32 0.91
N SER A 123 -12.09 -7.38 1.75
CA SER A 123 -12.79 -7.67 2.99
C SER A 123 -14.32 -7.60 2.84
N GLY A 124 -14.82 -7.37 1.61
CA GLY A 124 -16.25 -7.25 1.34
C GLY A 124 -16.86 -5.92 1.72
N LYS A 125 -16.05 -4.91 2.00
CA LYS A 125 -16.53 -3.57 2.34
C LYS A 125 -16.75 -2.73 1.08
N ASP A 126 -17.57 -1.70 1.19
CA ASP A 126 -18.00 -0.87 0.05
C ASP A 126 -16.94 0.16 -0.38
N TYR A 127 -15.73 -0.31 -0.62
CA TYR A 127 -14.64 0.49 -1.16
C TYR A 127 -14.24 -0.10 -2.51
N PRO A 128 -14.70 0.50 -3.62
CA PRO A 128 -14.38 -0.05 -4.95
C PRO A 128 -12.87 -0.10 -5.20
N ILE A 129 -12.44 -1.16 -5.86
CA ILE A 129 -11.04 -1.41 -6.19
C ILE A 129 -10.86 -1.36 -7.70
N ILE A 130 -9.86 -0.62 -8.14
CA ILE A 130 -9.42 -0.61 -9.53
C ILE A 130 -8.28 -1.59 -9.66
N HIS A 131 -8.43 -2.55 -10.57
CA HIS A 131 -7.38 -3.53 -10.87
C HIS A 131 -6.53 -2.99 -12.00
N MET A 132 -5.24 -2.84 -11.77
CA MET A 132 -4.33 -2.27 -12.75
C MET A 132 -3.26 -3.29 -13.15
N LEU A 133 -2.91 -3.28 -14.43
CA LEU A 133 -1.89 -4.16 -14.99
C LEU A 133 -0.82 -3.36 -15.73
N ARG A 134 0.37 -3.93 -15.75
CA ARG A 134 1.49 -3.36 -16.48
C ARG A 134 2.17 -4.41 -17.35
#